data_6fc234e1bbcc1e87080153bbce15c3e6
#
_entry.id   6fc234e1bbcc1e87080153bbce15c3e6
#
_cell.length_a   1.000
_cell.length_b   1.000
_cell.length_c   1.000
_cell.angle_alpha   90.00
_cell.angle_beta   90.00
_cell.angle_gamma   90.00
#
_symmetry.space_group_name_H-M   'P 1'
#
loop_
_entity.id
_entity.type
_entity.pdbx_description
1 polymer ?
#
loop_
_entity_poly.entity_id
_entity_poly.type
_entity_poly.pdbx_seq_one_letter_code
_entity_poly.pdbx_strand_id
1 'polypeptide(L)'
;NHILAGLPLYGKKILITAGPTYEAIDPVRFIGNYASGKMGFELAKSAANKGAEVILVSGPTHCKIDSNRVITHAVFTAKEMYNVVHQHFSSVDAAILSAAVADYRPKKTALSKIKKTSESLLLELEKTEDILEKVQELGIEVRHHLYIK
;
A
#
# COMPACT_ATOMS: atom_id res chain seq x y z
N ASN A 1 -11.65 -22.69 -19.51
CA ASN A 1 -10.26 -22.25 -19.27
C ASN A 1 -9.50 -21.80 -20.53
N HIS A 2 -9.93 -22.16 -21.75
CA HIS A 2 -9.30 -21.68 -22.99
C HIS A 2 -9.41 -20.16 -23.23
N ILE A 3 -10.49 -19.53 -22.78
CA ILE A 3 -10.69 -18.07 -22.93
C ILE A 3 -9.67 -17.26 -22.12
N LEU A 4 -9.27 -17.75 -20.95
CA LEU A 4 -8.32 -17.05 -20.08
C LEU A 4 -6.87 -17.13 -20.62
N ALA A 5 -6.50 -18.23 -21.28
CA ALA A 5 -5.15 -18.42 -21.82
C ALA A 5 -4.78 -17.43 -22.94
N GLY A 6 -5.79 -16.80 -23.59
CA GLY A 6 -5.59 -15.75 -24.61
C GLY A 6 -5.44 -14.34 -24.03
N LEU A 7 -5.60 -14.13 -22.72
CA LEU A 7 -5.48 -12.81 -22.11
C LEU A 7 -4.01 -12.39 -21.93
N PRO A 8 -3.69 -11.09 -22.14
CA PRO A 8 -2.31 -10.62 -22.20
C PRO A 8 -1.51 -10.78 -20.92
N LEU A 9 -2.18 -10.90 -19.75
CA LEU A 9 -1.53 -11.08 -18.45
C LEU A 9 -1.83 -12.45 -17.83
N TYR A 10 -2.32 -13.40 -18.62
CA TYR A 10 -2.56 -14.75 -18.13
C TYR A 10 -1.28 -15.41 -17.62
N GLY A 11 -1.34 -16.01 -16.43
CA GLY A 11 -0.19 -16.64 -15.77
C GLY A 11 0.78 -15.65 -15.12
N LYS A 12 0.51 -14.33 -15.19
CA LYS A 12 1.29 -13.30 -14.51
C LYS A 12 0.73 -13.02 -13.14
N LYS A 13 1.63 -12.79 -12.17
CA LYS A 13 1.31 -12.38 -10.82
C LYS A 13 1.80 -10.95 -10.59
N ILE A 14 0.90 -10.07 -10.15
CA ILE A 14 1.18 -8.64 -10.00
C ILE A 14 0.85 -8.21 -8.57
N LEU A 15 1.80 -7.54 -7.90
CA LEU A 15 1.57 -6.90 -6.63
C LEU A 15 1.21 -5.43 -6.87
N ILE A 16 0.16 -4.95 -6.17
CA ILE A 16 -0.28 -3.55 -6.27
C ILE A 16 -0.50 -3.03 -4.85
N THR A 17 0.08 -1.86 -4.53
CA THR A 17 -0.26 -1.15 -3.30
C THR A 17 -1.28 -0.06 -3.58
N ALA A 18 -2.23 0.16 -2.66
CA ALA A 18 -3.31 1.13 -2.81
C ALA A 18 -3.68 1.81 -1.49
N GLY A 19 -4.29 2.98 -1.60
CA GLY A 19 -4.79 3.73 -0.46
C GLY A 19 -3.72 4.43 0.37
N PRO A 20 -4.12 5.14 1.44
CA PRO A 20 -3.21 5.78 2.37
C PRO A 20 -2.68 4.79 3.41
N THR A 21 -1.62 5.18 4.14
CA THR A 21 -1.32 4.61 5.45
C THR A 21 -1.65 5.61 6.55
N TYR A 22 -2.00 5.11 7.72
CA TYR A 22 -2.36 5.92 8.89
C TYR A 22 -1.42 5.60 10.05
N GLU A 23 -0.70 6.62 10.50
CA GLU A 23 0.29 6.51 11.58
C GLU A 23 -0.31 7.12 12.86
N ALA A 24 -0.64 6.27 13.83
CA ALA A 24 -1.36 6.68 15.02
C ALA A 24 -0.56 7.67 15.88
N ILE A 25 -1.18 8.78 16.26
CA ILE A 25 -0.72 9.72 17.29
C ILE A 25 -1.19 9.21 18.66
N ASP A 26 -2.46 8.83 18.75
CA ASP A 26 -3.13 8.24 19.90
C ASP A 26 -4.30 7.36 19.41
N PRO A 27 -5.13 6.76 20.28
CA PRO A 27 -6.23 5.88 19.86
C PRO A 27 -7.29 6.53 18.95
N VAL A 28 -7.30 7.86 18.82
CA VAL A 28 -8.34 8.59 18.06
C VAL A 28 -7.80 9.46 16.92
N ARG A 29 -6.49 9.73 16.88
CA ARG A 29 -5.86 10.63 15.89
C ARG A 29 -4.68 9.96 15.21
N PHE A 30 -4.48 10.30 13.95
CA PHE A 30 -3.40 9.75 13.13
C PHE A 30 -2.86 10.80 12.15
N ILE A 31 -1.67 10.54 11.64
CA ILE A 31 -1.09 11.20 10.47
C ILE A 31 -1.37 10.32 9.27
N GLY A 32 -1.84 10.89 8.17
CA GLY A 32 -2.12 10.14 6.95
C GLY A 32 -2.34 11.07 5.76
N ASN A 33 -2.51 10.47 4.58
CA ASN A 33 -2.72 11.17 3.32
C ASN A 33 -4.19 11.18 2.89
N TYR A 34 -4.61 12.22 2.16
CA TYR A 34 -5.95 12.30 1.52
C TYR A 34 -6.02 11.42 0.27
N ALA A 35 -5.77 10.14 0.39
CA ALA A 35 -5.85 9.22 -0.73
C ALA A 35 -7.06 8.30 -0.60
N SER A 36 -7.83 8.16 -1.68
CA SER A 36 -9.01 7.30 -1.71
C SER A 36 -8.70 5.83 -1.99
N GLY A 37 -7.52 5.54 -2.56
CA GLY A 37 -7.15 4.21 -3.03
C GLY A 37 -7.70 3.83 -4.40
N LYS A 38 -8.57 4.67 -5.00
CA LYS A 38 -9.30 4.36 -6.24
C LYS A 38 -8.37 3.92 -7.38
N MET A 39 -7.25 4.61 -7.57
CA MET A 39 -6.31 4.26 -8.66
C MET A 39 -5.77 2.84 -8.52
N GLY A 40 -5.28 2.45 -7.34
CA GLY A 40 -4.74 1.11 -7.11
C GLY A 40 -5.80 0.01 -7.28
N PHE A 41 -7.04 0.27 -6.84
CA PHE A 41 -8.15 -0.66 -7.04
C PHE A 41 -8.55 -0.81 -8.51
N GLU A 42 -8.57 0.27 -9.30
CA GLU A 42 -8.85 0.20 -10.74
C GLU A 42 -7.70 -0.49 -11.51
N LEU A 43 -6.45 -0.27 -11.10
CA LEU A 43 -5.30 -1.01 -11.65
C LEU A 43 -5.41 -2.51 -11.35
N ALA A 44 -5.75 -2.88 -10.11
CA ALA A 44 -5.94 -4.27 -9.72
C ALA A 44 -7.06 -4.95 -10.51
N LYS A 45 -8.20 -4.26 -10.68
CA LYS A 45 -9.32 -4.72 -11.48
C LYS A 45 -8.95 -4.88 -12.96
N SER A 46 -8.24 -3.90 -13.53
CA SER A 46 -7.77 -3.96 -14.91
C SER A 46 -6.80 -5.13 -15.14
N ALA A 47 -5.85 -5.33 -14.23
CA ALA A 47 -4.89 -6.44 -14.30
C ALA A 47 -5.61 -7.81 -14.21
N ALA A 48 -6.53 -7.95 -13.26
CA ALA A 48 -7.33 -9.17 -13.09
C ALA A 48 -8.18 -9.48 -14.34
N ASN A 49 -8.82 -8.46 -14.92
CA ASN A 49 -9.62 -8.59 -16.15
C ASN A 49 -8.73 -9.00 -17.36
N LYS A 50 -7.45 -8.69 -17.33
CA LYS A 50 -6.45 -9.10 -18.34
C LYS A 50 -5.82 -10.46 -18.02
N GLY A 51 -6.30 -11.18 -17.02
CA GLY A 51 -5.89 -12.54 -16.68
C GLY A 51 -4.82 -12.67 -15.60
N ALA A 52 -4.32 -11.58 -15.04
CA ALA A 52 -3.33 -11.63 -13.96
C ALA A 52 -3.94 -12.18 -12.65
N GLU A 53 -3.09 -12.81 -11.86
CA GLU A 53 -3.31 -12.97 -10.42
C GLU A 53 -2.78 -11.71 -9.71
N VAL A 54 -3.58 -11.10 -8.86
CA VAL A 54 -3.23 -9.83 -8.22
C VAL A 54 -3.15 -9.99 -6.71
N ILE A 55 -2.04 -9.55 -6.13
CA ILE A 55 -1.89 -9.32 -4.70
C ILE A 55 -2.07 -7.81 -4.48
N LEU A 56 -3.19 -7.43 -3.88
CA LEU A 56 -3.52 -6.04 -3.57
C LEU A 56 -3.25 -5.76 -2.09
N VAL A 57 -2.27 -4.90 -1.80
CA VAL A 57 -1.96 -4.45 -0.43
C VAL A 57 -2.59 -3.09 -0.24
N SER A 58 -3.65 -3.01 0.55
CA SER A 58 -4.47 -1.82 0.67
C SER A 58 -4.45 -1.22 2.07
N GLY A 59 -4.10 0.05 2.16
CA GLY A 59 -4.41 0.88 3.31
C GLY A 59 -5.92 1.12 3.46
N PRO A 60 -6.35 1.87 4.50
CA PRO A 60 -7.77 2.15 4.75
C PRO A 60 -8.46 2.82 3.58
N THR A 61 -9.57 2.25 3.11
CA THR A 61 -10.33 2.76 1.97
C THR A 61 -11.77 2.23 1.99
N HIS A 62 -12.67 2.92 1.29
CA HIS A 62 -14.02 2.45 1.01
C HIS A 62 -14.13 1.68 -0.32
N CYS A 63 -13.04 1.63 -1.11
CA CYS A 63 -13.02 0.87 -2.36
C CYS A 63 -13.16 -0.63 -2.08
N LYS A 64 -13.85 -1.31 -2.98
CA LYS A 64 -14.03 -2.77 -2.94
C LYS A 64 -13.73 -3.36 -4.31
N ILE A 65 -13.24 -4.59 -4.29
CA ILE A 65 -13.03 -5.37 -5.50
C ILE A 65 -13.60 -6.77 -5.27
N ASP A 66 -14.43 -7.20 -6.20
CA ASP A 66 -14.99 -8.55 -6.22
C ASP A 66 -14.40 -9.30 -7.42
N SER A 67 -13.37 -10.08 -7.16
CA SER A 67 -12.69 -10.87 -8.18
C SER A 67 -11.94 -12.02 -7.52
N ASN A 68 -12.14 -13.22 -8.02
CA ASN A 68 -11.43 -14.42 -7.56
C ASN A 68 -9.93 -14.43 -7.95
N ARG A 69 -9.48 -13.46 -8.74
CA ARG A 69 -8.08 -13.26 -9.14
C ARG A 69 -7.37 -12.22 -8.30
N VAL A 70 -8.04 -11.60 -7.34
CA VAL A 70 -7.45 -10.58 -6.48
C VAL A 70 -7.49 -11.04 -5.03
N ILE A 71 -6.32 -11.17 -4.43
CA ILE A 71 -6.17 -11.39 -2.99
C ILE A 71 -5.81 -10.06 -2.36
N THR A 72 -6.69 -9.57 -1.46
CA THR A 72 -6.49 -8.29 -0.78
C THR A 72 -5.95 -8.49 0.62
N HIS A 73 -4.82 -7.86 0.91
CA HIS A 73 -4.23 -7.71 2.23
C HIS A 73 -4.52 -6.30 2.76
N ALA A 74 -5.39 -6.19 3.75
CA ALA A 74 -5.66 -4.93 4.41
C ALA A 74 -4.56 -4.61 5.43
N VAL A 75 -4.03 -3.40 5.36
CA VAL A 75 -3.00 -2.87 6.26
C VAL A 75 -3.40 -1.49 6.76
N PHE A 76 -2.80 -1.02 7.83
CA PHE A 76 -3.08 0.29 8.42
C PHE A 76 -1.88 1.23 8.32
N THR A 77 -0.70 0.74 8.68
CA THR A 77 0.52 1.54 8.79
C THR A 77 1.48 1.30 7.64
N ALA A 78 2.42 2.24 7.46
CA ALA A 78 3.52 2.09 6.51
C ALA A 78 4.34 0.81 6.81
N LYS A 79 4.56 0.51 8.09
CA LYS A 79 5.28 -0.70 8.51
C LYS A 79 4.57 -1.99 8.10
N GLU A 80 3.26 -2.06 8.29
CA GLU A 80 2.47 -3.21 7.86
C GLU A 80 2.52 -3.38 6.34
N MET A 81 2.34 -2.28 5.59
CA MET A 81 2.43 -2.29 4.13
C MET A 81 3.82 -2.75 3.66
N TYR A 82 4.88 -2.21 4.25
CA TYR A 82 6.25 -2.62 4.00
C TYR A 82 6.43 -4.14 4.19
N ASN A 83 5.99 -4.68 5.32
CA ASN A 83 6.13 -6.10 5.63
C ASN A 83 5.41 -6.99 4.61
N VAL A 84 4.15 -6.68 4.26
CA VAL A 84 3.36 -7.46 3.30
C VAL A 84 3.95 -7.38 1.89
N VAL A 85 4.39 -6.19 1.46
CA VAL A 85 5.05 -6.03 0.15
C VAL A 85 6.30 -6.92 0.08
N HIS A 86 7.18 -6.86 1.08
CA HIS A 86 8.42 -7.64 1.08
C HIS A 86 8.18 -9.16 1.17
N GLN A 87 7.15 -9.58 1.90
CA GLN A 87 6.77 -11.00 1.98
C GLN A 87 6.40 -11.57 0.60
N HIS A 88 5.77 -10.79 -0.25
CA HIS A 88 5.26 -11.26 -1.54
C HIS A 88 6.14 -10.87 -2.73
N PHE A 89 7.04 -9.91 -2.58
CA PHE A 89 7.75 -9.28 -3.69
C PHE A 89 8.53 -10.27 -4.57
N SER A 90 9.21 -11.24 -3.97
CA SER A 90 9.99 -12.25 -4.71
C SER A 90 9.14 -13.24 -5.51
N SER A 91 7.84 -13.30 -5.23
CA SER A 91 6.91 -14.25 -5.85
C SER A 91 6.08 -13.65 -7.00
N VAL A 92 6.29 -12.37 -7.33
CA VAL A 92 5.51 -11.66 -8.35
C VAL A 92 6.35 -11.32 -9.58
N ASP A 93 5.71 -11.25 -10.75
CA ASP A 93 6.36 -10.85 -12.02
C ASP A 93 6.52 -9.32 -12.11
N ALA A 94 5.65 -8.55 -11.47
CA ALA A 94 5.69 -7.10 -11.45
C ALA A 94 5.06 -6.53 -10.17
N ALA A 95 5.46 -5.32 -9.80
CA ALA A 95 4.86 -4.57 -8.71
C ALA A 95 4.52 -3.14 -9.13
N ILE A 96 3.35 -2.65 -8.71
CA ILE A 96 2.88 -1.28 -8.93
C ILE A 96 2.64 -0.65 -7.56
N LEU A 97 3.51 0.27 -7.17
CA LEU A 97 3.46 0.94 -5.88
C LEU A 97 2.68 2.26 -6.01
N SER A 98 1.35 2.20 -5.85
CA SER A 98 0.44 3.34 -6.02
C SER A 98 -0.19 3.84 -4.71
N ALA A 99 0.18 3.27 -3.57
CA ALA A 99 -0.27 3.72 -2.27
C ALA A 99 0.32 5.09 -1.90
N ALA A 100 -0.44 5.88 -1.14
CA ALA A 100 0.04 7.10 -0.52
C ALA A 100 0.55 6.78 0.89
N VAL A 101 1.78 6.29 0.97
CA VAL A 101 2.43 5.94 2.23
C VAL A 101 2.83 7.20 2.97
N ALA A 102 2.60 7.26 4.28
CA ALA A 102 3.06 8.36 5.12
C ALA A 102 4.59 8.30 5.26
N ASP A 103 5.28 9.40 4.99
CA ASP A 103 6.74 9.50 5.08
C ASP A 103 7.23 9.58 6.52
N TYR A 104 6.36 10.01 7.43
CA TYR A 104 6.66 10.21 8.85
C TYR A 104 5.58 9.61 9.73
N ARG A 105 6.02 9.12 10.89
CA ARG A 105 5.15 8.65 11.97
C ARG A 105 5.55 9.30 13.30
N PRO A 106 4.64 9.38 14.29
CA PRO A 106 5.02 9.76 15.64
C PRO A 106 6.06 8.80 16.21
N LYS A 107 7.15 9.35 16.76
CA LYS A 107 8.20 8.55 17.40
C LYS A 107 7.67 7.78 18.63
N LYS A 108 6.64 8.33 19.27
CA LYS A 108 5.91 7.70 20.38
C LYS A 108 4.42 7.84 20.13
N THR A 109 3.71 6.72 20.14
CA THR A 109 2.24 6.68 20.09
C THR A 109 1.70 6.66 21.52
N ALA A 110 0.78 7.57 21.84
CA ALA A 110 0.14 7.60 23.15
C ALA A 110 -0.87 6.45 23.30
N LEU A 111 -0.84 5.75 24.42
CA LEU A 111 -1.75 4.65 24.72
C LEU A 111 -3.17 5.12 25.06
N SER A 112 -3.34 6.38 25.43
CA SER A 112 -4.63 7.01 25.70
C SER A 112 -4.75 8.32 24.95
N LYS A 113 -6.00 8.78 24.71
CA LYS A 113 -6.27 10.07 24.06
C LYS A 113 -5.54 11.20 24.75
N ILE A 114 -4.69 11.93 24.03
CA ILE A 114 -3.99 13.10 24.54
C ILE A 114 -5.02 14.18 24.88
N LYS A 115 -5.06 14.58 26.16
CA LYS A 115 -5.97 15.63 26.63
C LYS A 115 -5.43 17.00 26.23
N LYS A 116 -6.33 17.92 25.91
CA LYS A 116 -5.99 19.32 25.64
C LYS A 116 -5.65 20.00 26.96
N THR A 117 -4.36 20.13 27.29
CA THR A 117 -3.85 20.73 28.54
C THR A 117 -3.05 22.01 28.30
N SER A 118 -2.69 22.31 27.03
CA SER A 118 -1.91 23.48 26.64
C SER A 118 -2.42 24.07 25.34
N GLU A 119 -1.96 25.26 24.98
CA GLU A 119 -2.34 25.93 23.74
C GLU A 119 -1.75 25.25 22.50
N SER A 120 -0.67 24.48 22.65
CA SER A 120 0.01 23.78 21.59
C SER A 120 0.30 22.32 21.95
N LEU A 121 0.39 21.47 20.95
CA LEU A 121 0.85 20.09 21.05
C LEU A 121 2.07 19.91 20.15
N LEU A 122 3.21 19.53 20.76
CA LEU A 122 4.41 19.18 20.00
C LEU A 122 4.46 17.68 19.77
N LEU A 123 4.62 17.27 18.51
CA LEU A 123 4.81 15.88 18.12
C LEU A 123 6.21 15.72 17.51
N GLU A 124 7.01 14.82 18.09
CA GLU A 124 8.27 14.39 17.50
C GLU A 124 7.96 13.28 16.48
N LEU A 125 8.41 13.48 15.24
CA LEU A 125 8.19 12.55 14.15
C LEU A 125 9.51 11.87 13.75
N GLU A 126 9.42 10.62 13.31
CA GLU A 126 10.52 9.87 12.69
C GLU A 126 10.10 9.39 11.30
N LYS A 127 11.07 9.13 10.42
CA LYS A 127 10.80 8.57 9.08
C LYS A 127 10.21 7.17 9.19
N THR A 128 9.28 6.87 8.31
CA THR A 128 8.81 5.51 8.07
C THR A 128 9.80 4.74 7.20
N GLU A 129 9.61 3.44 7.07
CA GLU A 129 10.38 2.60 6.16
C GLU A 129 10.06 2.95 4.71
N ASP A 130 11.11 3.09 3.87
CA ASP A 130 10.94 3.28 2.43
C ASP A 130 10.78 1.91 1.75
N ILE A 131 9.59 1.66 1.21
CA ILE A 131 9.27 0.41 0.53
C ILE A 131 10.09 0.26 -0.75
N LEU A 132 10.29 1.36 -1.50
CA LEU A 132 10.95 1.36 -2.79
C LEU A 132 12.47 1.18 -2.64
N GLU A 133 13.09 1.89 -1.68
CA GLU A 133 14.54 1.78 -1.41
C GLU A 133 14.92 0.33 -1.14
N LYS A 134 14.15 -0.36 -0.30
CA LYS A 134 14.43 -1.76 0.03
C LYS A 134 14.21 -2.72 -1.14
N VAL A 135 13.24 -2.45 -2.00
CA VAL A 135 13.02 -3.22 -3.23
C VAL A 135 14.20 -3.08 -4.19
N GLN A 136 14.79 -1.88 -4.30
CA GLN A 136 15.97 -1.63 -5.14
C GLN A 136 17.22 -2.35 -4.61
N GLU A 137 17.40 -2.48 -3.30
CA GLU A 137 18.50 -3.23 -2.70
C GLU A 137 18.49 -4.73 -3.08
N LEU A 138 17.33 -5.26 -3.44
CA LEU A 138 17.19 -6.66 -3.91
C LEU A 138 17.67 -6.88 -5.36
N GLY A 139 18.26 -5.86 -6.00
CA GLY A 139 18.85 -5.96 -7.34
C GLY A 139 17.82 -6.02 -8.47
N ILE A 140 16.60 -5.54 -8.22
CA ILE A 140 15.52 -5.55 -9.21
C ILE A 140 15.57 -4.26 -10.00
N GLU A 141 15.56 -4.39 -11.33
CA GLU A 141 15.52 -3.27 -12.25
C GLU A 141 14.17 -2.55 -12.16
N VAL A 142 14.14 -1.37 -11.53
CA VAL A 142 12.96 -0.52 -11.46
C VAL A 142 12.86 0.29 -12.75
N ARG A 143 11.99 -0.12 -13.67
CA ARG A 143 11.92 0.48 -15.02
C ARG A 143 11.15 1.79 -15.10
N HIS A 144 10.22 2.09 -14.22
CA HIS A 144 9.49 3.36 -14.22
C HIS A 144 9.01 3.74 -12.83
N HIS A 145 9.32 4.96 -12.40
CA HIS A 145 8.70 5.59 -11.24
C HIS A 145 7.51 6.40 -11.74
N LEU A 146 6.30 5.92 -11.53
CA LEU A 146 5.11 6.74 -11.75
C LEU A 146 4.79 7.49 -10.45
N TYR A 147 5.40 8.67 -10.28
CA TYR A 147 4.96 9.63 -9.26
C TYR A 147 3.77 10.40 -9.83
N ILE A 148 2.58 10.11 -9.36
CA ILE A 148 1.42 10.98 -9.58
C ILE A 148 1.35 11.89 -8.36
N LYS A 149 1.68 13.17 -8.58
CA LYS A 149 1.41 14.24 -7.60
C LYS A 149 -0.07 14.57 -7.59
#